data_4bccf8ac097cb4833bfe5067751599fc
#
_entry.id   4bccf8ac097cb4833bfe5067751599fc
#
_cell.length_a   1.000
_cell.length_b   1.000
_cell.length_c   1.000
_cell.angle_alpha   90.00
_cell.angle_beta   90.00
_cell.angle_gamma   90.00
#
_symmetry.space_group_name_H-M   'P 1'
#
loop_
_entity.id
_entity.type
_entity.pdbx_description
1 polymer ?
#
loop_
_entity_poly.entity_id
_entity_poly.type
_entity_poly.pdbx_seq_one_letter_code
_entity_poly.pdbx_strand_id
1 'polypeptide(L)'
;MAADQYENDDHRIQEKFKQKTWNEIRSNDSWAIFKIMSEFVNGYESMGRIGPCVSIFGSARTKPDDKNYLLAEKIAFKISKAGYGVITGGGPGIMEAGNKGAHYGGGISVGLSIELPFEQHYNPYIDKDK
;
A
#
# COMPACT_ATOMS: atom_id res chain seq x y z
N MET A 1 -30.44 20.50 -32.21
CA MET A 1 -29.35 19.49 -32.00
C MET A 1 -28.41 19.83 -30.84
N ALA A 2 -27.81 21.00 -30.77
CA ALA A 2 -26.92 21.31 -29.63
C ALA A 2 -27.65 21.49 -28.28
N ALA A 3 -28.84 22.07 -28.27
CA ALA A 3 -29.63 22.29 -27.07
C ALA A 3 -30.09 20.98 -26.40
N ASP A 4 -30.53 20.01 -27.17
CA ASP A 4 -30.98 18.70 -26.67
C ASP A 4 -29.82 17.89 -26.03
N GLN A 5 -28.60 18.12 -26.46
CA GLN A 5 -27.42 17.44 -25.95
C GLN A 5 -27.02 18.00 -24.57
N TYR A 6 -27.14 19.32 -24.39
CA TYR A 6 -26.87 19.98 -23.10
C TYR A 6 -27.94 19.64 -22.05
N GLU A 7 -29.23 19.57 -22.42
CA GLU A 7 -30.31 19.15 -21.50
C GLU A 7 -30.12 17.69 -21.04
N ASN A 8 -29.65 16.81 -21.92
CA ASN A 8 -29.40 15.40 -21.57
C ASN A 8 -28.19 15.23 -20.66
N ASP A 9 -27.15 16.04 -20.81
CA ASP A 9 -25.98 16.05 -19.94
C ASP A 9 -26.31 16.66 -18.55
N ASP A 10 -27.15 17.68 -18.47
CA ASP A 10 -27.63 18.23 -17.21
C ASP A 10 -28.47 17.22 -16.41
N HIS A 11 -29.32 16.46 -17.05
CA HIS A 11 -30.08 15.39 -16.39
C HIS A 11 -29.17 14.27 -15.86
N ARG A 12 -28.14 13.88 -16.61
CA ARG A 12 -27.16 12.86 -16.18
C ARG A 12 -26.31 13.36 -15.00
N ILE A 13 -25.99 14.64 -14.98
CA ILE A 13 -25.27 15.29 -13.88
C ILE A 13 -26.16 15.35 -12.64
N GLN A 14 -27.42 15.79 -12.78
CA GLN A 14 -28.39 15.85 -11.68
C GLN A 14 -28.69 14.48 -11.08
N GLU A 15 -28.77 13.41 -11.89
CA GLU A 15 -28.95 12.05 -11.37
C GLU A 15 -27.73 11.58 -10.53
N LYS A 16 -26.52 11.95 -10.93
CA LYS A 16 -25.31 11.65 -10.16
C LYS A 16 -25.24 12.38 -8.82
N PHE A 17 -25.85 13.56 -8.74
CA PHE A 17 -25.92 14.36 -7.51
C PHE A 17 -27.26 14.23 -6.78
N LYS A 18 -28.06 13.21 -7.08
CA LYS A 18 -29.28 12.91 -6.35
C LYS A 18 -28.94 12.81 -4.86
N GLN A 19 -29.54 13.68 -4.06
CA GLN A 19 -29.35 13.68 -2.62
C GLN A 19 -29.77 12.30 -2.09
N LYS A 20 -28.84 11.58 -1.53
CA LYS A 20 -29.12 10.34 -0.80
C LYS A 20 -30.01 10.66 0.39
N THR A 21 -30.96 9.76 0.67
CA THR A 21 -31.76 9.90 1.88
C THR A 21 -30.87 9.83 3.12
N TRP A 22 -31.29 10.46 4.22
CA TRP A 22 -30.59 10.43 5.50
C TRP A 22 -30.24 9.00 5.95
N ASN A 23 -31.14 8.06 5.72
CA ASN A 23 -30.93 6.65 6.07
C ASN A 23 -29.87 5.98 5.20
N GLU A 24 -29.83 6.28 3.91
CA GLU A 24 -28.81 5.77 2.97
C GLU A 24 -27.42 6.31 3.32
N ILE A 25 -27.31 7.59 3.67
CA ILE A 25 -26.06 8.20 4.11
C ILE A 25 -25.55 7.52 5.37
N ARG A 26 -26.39 7.38 6.41
CA ARG A 26 -26.00 6.75 7.66
C ARG A 26 -25.60 5.29 7.49
N SER A 27 -26.33 4.50 6.70
CA SER A 27 -25.99 3.11 6.42
C SER A 27 -24.64 2.99 5.71
N ASN A 28 -24.42 3.78 4.66
CA ASN A 28 -23.17 3.74 3.90
C ASN A 28 -21.97 4.17 4.74
N ASP A 29 -22.13 5.23 5.55
CA ASP A 29 -21.06 5.72 6.42
C ASP A 29 -20.72 4.72 7.52
N SER A 30 -21.73 4.07 8.11
CA SER A 30 -21.51 3.03 9.12
C SER A 30 -20.72 1.84 8.54
N TRP A 31 -21.09 1.36 7.36
CA TRP A 31 -20.37 0.29 6.70
C TRP A 31 -18.93 0.69 6.32
N ALA A 32 -18.74 1.92 5.86
CA ALA A 32 -17.40 2.44 5.56
C ALA A 32 -16.52 2.48 6.83
N ILE A 33 -17.08 2.93 7.96
CA ILE A 33 -16.39 2.96 9.26
C ILE A 33 -16.02 1.55 9.71
N PHE A 34 -16.93 0.58 9.64
CA PHE A 34 -16.64 -0.81 10.00
C PHE A 34 -15.54 -1.42 9.12
N LYS A 35 -15.54 -1.12 7.83
CA LYS A 35 -14.48 -1.57 6.92
C LYS A 35 -13.13 -1.00 7.31
N ILE A 36 -13.06 0.31 7.57
CA ILE A 36 -11.83 0.97 8.03
C ILE A 36 -11.34 0.37 9.35
N MET A 37 -12.23 0.16 10.32
CA MET A 37 -11.89 -0.47 11.60
C MET A 37 -11.34 -1.88 11.40
N SER A 38 -11.97 -2.68 10.54
CA SER A 38 -11.50 -4.03 10.20
C SER A 38 -10.10 -4.03 9.60
N GLU A 39 -9.82 -3.10 8.70
CA GLU A 39 -8.48 -2.94 8.11
C GLU A 39 -7.43 -2.58 9.16
N PHE A 40 -7.75 -1.69 10.10
CA PHE A 40 -6.87 -1.37 11.24
C PHE A 40 -6.62 -2.59 12.13
N VAL A 41 -7.65 -3.32 12.52
CA VAL A 41 -7.52 -4.52 13.36
C VAL A 41 -6.61 -5.54 12.68
N ASN A 42 -6.84 -5.84 11.41
CA ASN A 42 -6.01 -6.78 10.65
C ASN A 42 -4.56 -6.30 10.55
N GLY A 43 -4.34 -5.01 10.32
CA GLY A 43 -3.02 -4.40 10.28
C GLY A 43 -2.28 -4.55 11.61
N TYR A 44 -2.92 -4.20 12.73
CA TYR A 44 -2.33 -4.32 14.07
C TYR A 44 -2.04 -5.77 14.44
N GLU A 45 -2.93 -6.72 14.12
CA GLU A 45 -2.68 -8.15 14.37
C GLU A 45 -1.47 -8.67 13.60
N SER A 46 -1.37 -8.31 12.33
CA SER A 46 -0.23 -8.71 11.49
C SER A 46 1.08 -8.08 11.98
N MET A 47 1.06 -6.78 12.28
CA MET A 47 2.22 -6.05 12.77
C MET A 47 2.68 -6.50 14.16
N GLY A 48 1.76 -6.94 15.01
CA GLY A 48 2.07 -7.46 16.34
C GLY A 48 2.91 -8.75 16.33
N ARG A 49 2.99 -9.45 15.20
CA ARG A 49 3.69 -10.73 15.06
C ARG A 49 5.11 -10.61 14.49
N ILE A 50 5.45 -9.48 13.87
CA ILE A 50 6.70 -9.34 13.11
C ILE A 50 7.91 -8.89 13.94
N GLY A 51 7.71 -8.51 15.20
CA GLY A 51 8.81 -8.03 16.06
C GLY A 51 9.39 -6.68 15.62
N PRO A 52 10.59 -6.31 16.12
CA PRO A 52 11.17 -5.01 15.83
C PRO A 52 11.67 -4.93 14.38
N CYS A 53 11.22 -3.89 13.68
CA CYS A 53 11.55 -3.66 12.28
C CYS A 53 12.05 -2.23 12.05
N VAL A 54 12.82 -2.05 10.98
CA VAL A 54 13.28 -0.75 10.48
C VAL A 54 12.53 -0.45 9.19
N SER A 55 11.95 0.74 9.09
CA SER A 55 11.26 1.18 7.86
C SER A 55 12.24 1.80 6.88
N ILE A 56 12.16 1.41 5.60
CA ILE A 56 12.97 1.96 4.51
C ILE A 56 12.03 2.60 3.48
N PHE A 57 12.23 3.89 3.25
CA PHE A 57 11.50 4.69 2.26
C PHE A 57 12.44 5.15 1.15
N GLY A 58 11.92 5.23 -0.05
CA GLY A 58 12.67 5.74 -1.18
C GLY A 58 11.92 5.69 -2.49
N SER A 59 12.56 6.13 -3.55
CA SER A 59 11.96 6.24 -4.88
C SER A 59 11.62 4.88 -5.48
N ALA A 60 10.41 4.75 -5.99
CA ALA A 60 9.97 3.59 -6.78
C ALA A 60 10.64 3.51 -8.17
N ARG A 61 11.27 4.59 -8.62
CA ARG A 61 11.88 4.71 -9.97
C ARG A 61 13.35 4.38 -10.01
N THR A 62 14.00 4.12 -8.87
CA THR A 62 15.41 3.76 -8.80
C THR A 62 15.63 2.38 -9.44
N LYS A 63 16.52 2.30 -10.40
CA LYS A 63 16.80 1.04 -11.11
C LYS A 63 17.72 0.12 -10.29
N PRO A 64 17.67 -1.21 -10.52
CA PRO A 64 18.50 -2.18 -9.78
C PRO A 64 20.02 -2.00 -9.93
N ASP A 65 20.47 -1.35 -10.99
CA ASP A 65 21.89 -1.04 -11.26
C ASP A 65 22.34 0.30 -10.63
N ASP A 66 21.42 1.08 -10.07
CA ASP A 66 21.75 2.35 -9.41
C ASP A 66 22.50 2.11 -8.08
N LYS A 67 23.50 2.96 -7.84
CA LYS A 67 24.30 2.92 -6.61
C LYS A 67 23.46 3.01 -5.33
N ASN A 68 22.34 3.76 -5.36
CA ASN A 68 21.47 3.92 -4.21
C ASN A 68 20.62 2.65 -3.98
N TYR A 69 20.22 1.95 -5.05
CA TYR A 69 19.55 0.65 -4.93
C TYR A 69 20.47 -0.37 -4.25
N LEU A 70 21.71 -0.50 -4.75
CA LEU A 70 22.70 -1.41 -4.19
C LEU A 70 23.07 -1.06 -2.74
N LEU A 71 23.13 0.22 -2.43
CA LEU A 71 23.36 0.68 -1.06
C LEU A 71 22.19 0.33 -0.14
N ALA A 72 20.96 0.58 -0.57
CA ALA A 72 19.74 0.24 0.20
C ALA A 72 19.65 -1.27 0.46
N GLU A 73 19.93 -2.10 -0.54
CA GLU A 73 19.99 -3.57 -0.40
C GLU A 73 21.04 -3.98 0.65
N LYS A 74 22.24 -3.41 0.58
CA LYS A 74 23.32 -3.69 1.52
C LYS A 74 22.99 -3.25 2.96
N ILE A 75 22.34 -2.11 3.12
CA ILE A 75 21.89 -1.60 4.43
C ILE A 75 20.83 -2.55 5.01
N ALA A 76 19.81 -2.89 4.23
CA ALA A 76 18.75 -3.80 4.65
C ALA A 76 19.28 -5.18 5.03
N PHE A 77 20.23 -5.71 4.28
CA PHE A 77 20.92 -6.97 4.61
C PHE A 77 21.60 -6.89 5.98
N LYS A 78 22.32 -5.79 6.27
CA LYS A 78 22.98 -5.60 7.57
C LYS A 78 21.98 -5.44 8.71
N ILE A 79 20.86 -4.73 8.48
CA ILE A 79 19.77 -4.60 9.44
C ILE A 79 19.24 -5.98 9.83
N SER A 80 18.98 -6.83 8.83
CA SER A 80 18.49 -8.20 9.06
C SER A 80 19.50 -9.06 9.77
N LYS A 81 20.79 -8.94 9.46
CA LYS A 81 21.86 -9.62 10.20
C LYS A 81 21.98 -9.17 11.65
N ALA A 82 21.55 -7.94 11.96
CA ALA A 82 21.49 -7.44 13.32
C ALA A 82 20.23 -7.89 14.10
N GLY A 83 19.36 -8.69 13.50
CA GLY A 83 18.16 -9.24 14.13
C GLY A 83 16.89 -8.41 13.97
N TYR A 84 16.89 -7.40 13.10
CA TYR A 84 15.71 -6.57 12.82
C TYR A 84 15.04 -6.98 11.50
N GLY A 85 13.73 -6.87 11.45
CA GLY A 85 13.01 -6.94 10.19
C GLY A 85 13.09 -5.63 9.41
N VAL A 86 12.65 -5.64 8.15
CA VAL A 86 12.56 -4.47 7.29
C VAL A 86 11.13 -4.30 6.81
N ILE A 87 10.60 -3.09 6.92
CA ILE A 87 9.29 -2.69 6.40
C ILE A 87 9.49 -1.67 5.29
N THR A 88 8.83 -1.88 4.17
CA THR A 88 8.76 -0.93 3.05
C THR A 88 7.33 -0.73 2.59
N GLY A 89 7.10 0.09 1.56
CA GLY A 89 5.82 0.19 0.87
C GLY A 89 5.51 -0.98 -0.08
N GLY A 90 6.41 -1.96 -0.21
CA GLY A 90 6.21 -3.18 -1.02
C GLY A 90 6.35 -3.00 -2.53
N GLY A 91 6.60 -1.79 -3.01
CA GLY A 91 6.75 -1.47 -4.43
C GLY A 91 8.16 -1.70 -4.98
N PRO A 92 8.42 -1.22 -6.22
CA PRO A 92 9.73 -1.33 -6.87
C PRO A 92 10.74 -0.31 -6.34
N GLY A 93 11.95 -0.31 -6.90
CA GLY A 93 13.01 0.64 -6.61
C GLY A 93 13.64 0.45 -5.24
N ILE A 94 13.78 1.49 -4.46
CA ILE A 94 14.41 1.44 -3.13
C ILE A 94 13.62 0.54 -2.16
N MET A 95 12.29 0.46 -2.29
CA MET A 95 11.47 -0.44 -1.50
C MET A 95 11.81 -1.91 -1.79
N GLU A 96 11.93 -2.24 -3.06
CA GLU A 96 12.38 -3.59 -3.49
C GLU A 96 13.78 -3.88 -2.99
N ALA A 97 14.71 -2.95 -3.10
CA ALA A 97 16.08 -3.11 -2.59
C ALA A 97 16.09 -3.40 -1.08
N GLY A 98 15.25 -2.69 -0.32
CA GLY A 98 15.08 -2.93 1.11
C GLY A 98 14.54 -4.34 1.42
N ASN A 99 13.47 -4.74 0.78
CA ASN A 99 12.89 -6.08 0.96
C ASN A 99 13.88 -7.18 0.50
N LYS A 100 14.56 -6.97 -0.63
CA LYS A 100 15.56 -7.91 -1.15
C LYS A 100 16.72 -8.11 -0.17
N GLY A 101 17.25 -7.03 0.37
CA GLY A 101 18.32 -7.09 1.39
C GLY A 101 17.87 -7.84 2.64
N ALA A 102 16.64 -7.58 3.12
CA ALA A 102 16.07 -8.28 4.26
C ALA A 102 15.91 -9.77 4.01
N HIS A 103 15.34 -10.13 2.87
CA HIS A 103 15.11 -11.50 2.44
C HIS A 103 16.41 -12.30 2.42
N TYR A 104 17.44 -11.82 1.72
CA TYR A 104 18.75 -12.48 1.66
C TYR A 104 19.53 -12.42 2.97
N GLY A 105 19.23 -11.47 3.84
CA GLY A 105 19.76 -11.40 5.20
C GLY A 105 19.15 -12.42 6.14
N GLY A 106 18.05 -13.08 5.75
CA GLY A 106 17.31 -14.04 6.58
C GLY A 106 16.44 -13.36 7.64
N GLY A 107 16.17 -12.05 7.49
CA GLY A 107 15.27 -11.29 8.36
C GLY A 107 13.84 -11.26 7.80
N ILE A 108 12.93 -10.72 8.60
CA ILE A 108 11.54 -10.50 8.21
C ILE A 108 11.48 -9.37 7.18
N SER A 109 10.79 -9.61 6.07
CA SER A 109 10.64 -8.67 4.95
C SER A 109 9.16 -8.34 4.72
N VAL A 110 8.75 -7.15 5.11
CA VAL A 110 7.33 -6.72 5.11
C VAL A 110 7.09 -5.62 4.07
N GLY A 111 5.99 -5.73 3.35
CA GLY A 111 5.47 -4.69 2.48
C GLY A 111 4.13 -4.17 3.01
N LEU A 112 4.06 -2.91 3.39
CA LEU A 112 2.82 -2.22 3.73
C LEU A 112 2.39 -1.38 2.53
N SER A 113 1.44 -1.86 1.77
CA SER A 113 0.92 -1.16 0.59
C SER A 113 -0.54 -0.80 0.77
N ILE A 114 -0.95 0.26 0.08
CA ILE A 114 -2.36 0.61 -0.08
C ILE A 114 -2.91 -0.08 -1.33
N GLU A 115 -4.17 -0.48 -1.28
CA GLU A 115 -4.86 -1.03 -2.45
C GLU A 115 -5.12 0.09 -3.46
N LEU A 116 -4.53 -0.02 -4.66
CA LEU A 116 -4.70 0.92 -5.74
C LEU A 116 -5.56 0.29 -6.85
N PRO A 117 -6.53 1.03 -7.43
CA PRO A 117 -7.47 0.46 -8.40
C PRO A 117 -6.84 0.06 -9.75
N PHE A 118 -5.61 0.49 -10.05
CA PHE A 118 -5.01 0.32 -11.38
C PHE A 118 -3.64 -0.36 -11.41
N GLU A 119 -2.92 -0.47 -10.29
CA GLU A 119 -1.59 -1.10 -10.24
C GLU A 119 -1.33 -1.74 -8.87
N GLN A 120 -1.23 -3.06 -8.84
CA GLN A 120 -0.74 -3.78 -7.67
C GLN A 120 0.40 -4.72 -8.09
N HIS A 121 1.59 -4.17 -8.13
CA HIS A 121 2.80 -4.97 -8.29
C HIS A 121 3.61 -4.91 -6.99
N TYR A 122 3.46 -5.97 -6.18
CA TYR A 122 4.34 -6.17 -5.03
C TYR A 122 5.68 -6.74 -5.51
N ASN A 123 6.77 -6.27 -4.92
CA ASN A 123 8.05 -6.87 -5.22
C ASN A 123 8.13 -8.33 -4.68
N PRO A 124 8.93 -9.20 -5.31
CA PRO A 124 8.94 -10.63 -5.01
C PRO A 124 9.61 -11.00 -3.68
N TYR A 125 10.20 -10.06 -2.98
CA TYR A 125 11.00 -10.30 -1.77
C TYR A 125 10.23 -10.09 -0.46
N ILE A 126 8.92 -9.90 -0.53
CA ILE A 126 8.04 -9.78 0.64
C ILE A 126 7.64 -11.17 1.12
N ASP A 127 7.67 -11.38 2.43
CA ASP A 127 7.18 -12.62 3.07
C ASP A 127 5.66 -12.71 2.92
N LYS A 128 5.17 -13.80 2.34
CA LYS A 128 3.75 -13.97 2.03
C LYS A 128 2.92 -14.58 3.16
N ASP A 129 3.58 -15.21 4.13
CA ASP A 129 2.94 -16.04 5.15
C ASP A 129 3.16 -15.53 6.59
N LYS A 130 3.47 -14.25 6.74
CA LYS A 130 3.73 -13.66 8.07
C LYS A 130 2.90 -12.43 8.34
#